data_47b44719db52fafdcdaf34dc49ac53d6
#
_entry.id   47b44719db52fafdcdaf34dc49ac53d6
#
_cell.length_a   1.000
_cell.length_b   1.000
_cell.length_c   1.000
_cell.angle_alpha   90.00
_cell.angle_beta   90.00
_cell.angle_gamma   90.00
#
_symmetry.space_group_name_H-M   'P 1'
#
loop_
_entity.id
_entity.type
_entity.pdbx_description
1 polymer ?
#
loop_
_entity_poly.entity_id
_entity_poly.type
_entity_poly.pdbx_seq_one_letter_code
_entity_poly.pdbx_strand_id
1 'polypeptide(L)'
;CQEKWDRLPVTNNKKTHTITPELGLGSLVRWAATDNFEEYKKIRGKYFTNVEKNSCLEKLLYKSQDAAHTDLANVIYRYFNGFGLSEENRFMCYNISKKLWCEYKGNQHKWIEDTEDNAGHCIRQTFDTEIYKLYVIDYMNTLQEKHAKAIEDDDEQQQKRIEEDKIKIGKLAKQLKITGFRDTLLKECSNKFHLKECRELLDTNLDLLGFSNGVYDLENGIFRDGRP
;
A
#
# COMPACT_ATOMS: atom_id res chain seq x y z
N CYS A 1 26.33 -5.86 -17.94
CA CYS A 1 25.87 -7.01 -17.12
C CYS A 1 26.88 -8.15 -17.09
N GLN A 2 27.41 -8.59 -18.25
CA GLN A 2 28.34 -9.74 -18.34
C GLN A 2 29.61 -9.54 -17.48
N GLU A 3 30.25 -8.36 -17.56
CA GLU A 3 31.46 -8.03 -16.80
C GLU A 3 31.27 -8.04 -15.26
N LYS A 4 30.07 -7.85 -14.76
CA LYS A 4 29.77 -7.94 -13.33
C LYS A 4 29.62 -9.39 -12.85
N TRP A 5 29.12 -10.27 -13.71
CA TRP A 5 28.97 -11.70 -13.41
C TRP A 5 30.34 -12.38 -13.34
N ASP A 6 31.28 -11.98 -14.19
CA ASP A 6 32.65 -12.54 -14.23
C ASP A 6 33.49 -12.16 -13.00
N ARG A 7 33.02 -11.18 -12.20
CA ARG A 7 33.66 -10.74 -10.94
C ARG A 7 33.11 -11.39 -9.68
N LEU A 8 32.12 -12.28 -9.81
CA LEU A 8 31.61 -13.00 -8.65
C LEU A 8 32.63 -14.03 -8.18
N PRO A 9 33.03 -14.04 -6.90
CA PRO A 9 33.95 -15.03 -6.40
C PRO A 9 33.29 -16.41 -6.45
N VAL A 10 33.86 -17.30 -7.20
CA VAL A 10 33.53 -18.73 -7.18
C VAL A 10 33.94 -19.25 -5.83
N THR A 11 32.99 -19.54 -4.95
CA THR A 11 33.26 -20.11 -3.63
C THR A 11 33.75 -21.54 -3.75
N ASN A 12 35.07 -21.73 -3.80
CA ASN A 12 35.68 -22.99 -3.47
C ASN A 12 35.81 -23.07 -1.93
N ASN A 13 35.07 -23.98 -1.33
CA ASN A 13 35.10 -24.32 0.09
C ASN A 13 36.53 -24.63 0.59
N LYS A 14 37.23 -23.62 1.12
CA LYS A 14 38.31 -23.81 2.09
C LYS A 14 38.20 -22.76 3.16
N LYS A 15 38.03 -23.24 4.40
CA LYS A 15 37.94 -22.47 5.64
C LYS A 15 39.08 -21.46 5.78
N THR A 16 38.82 -20.20 5.46
CA THR A 16 39.58 -19.06 5.97
C THR A 16 38.58 -18.00 6.39
N HIS A 17 38.71 -17.55 7.65
CA HIS A 17 37.85 -16.52 8.28
C HIS A 17 38.07 -15.13 7.63
N THR A 18 37.70 -14.97 6.40
CA THR A 18 37.47 -13.67 5.77
C THR A 18 35.97 -13.53 5.60
N ILE A 19 35.36 -12.58 6.31
CA ILE A 19 33.97 -12.19 6.16
C ILE A 19 33.82 -11.59 4.76
N THR A 20 33.63 -12.44 3.76
CA THR A 20 33.09 -12.00 2.47
C THR A 20 31.60 -11.78 2.69
N PRO A 21 31.04 -10.60 2.41
CA PRO A 21 29.61 -10.39 2.54
C PRO A 21 28.92 -11.39 1.60
N GLU A 22 28.16 -12.32 2.20
CA GLU A 22 27.35 -13.25 1.44
C GLU A 22 26.40 -12.44 0.55
N LEU A 23 26.57 -12.58 -0.77
CA LEU A 23 25.71 -11.97 -1.77
C LEU A 23 24.35 -12.66 -1.71
N GLY A 24 23.44 -12.06 -0.96
CA GLY A 24 22.06 -12.52 -0.84
C GLY A 24 21.15 -11.96 -1.94
N LEU A 25 19.92 -12.42 -1.96
CA LEU A 25 18.86 -11.95 -2.86
C LEU A 25 18.72 -10.40 -2.83
N GLY A 26 18.95 -9.78 -1.68
CA GLY A 26 18.94 -8.31 -1.52
C GLY A 26 20.02 -7.61 -2.33
N SER A 27 21.20 -8.20 -2.50
CA SER A 27 22.28 -7.64 -3.33
C SER A 27 21.92 -7.69 -4.82
N LEU A 28 21.30 -8.80 -5.29
CA LEU A 28 20.82 -8.94 -6.65
C LEU A 28 19.72 -7.93 -6.97
N VAL A 29 18.77 -7.75 -6.06
CA VAL A 29 17.70 -6.74 -6.17
C VAL A 29 18.27 -5.33 -6.27
N ARG A 30 19.27 -4.99 -5.45
CA ARG A 30 19.93 -3.69 -5.47
C ARG A 30 20.69 -3.46 -6.77
N TRP A 31 21.38 -4.47 -7.29
CA TRP A 31 22.09 -4.35 -8.56
C TRP A 31 21.13 -4.19 -9.75
N ALA A 32 20.06 -4.99 -9.81
CA ALA A 32 19.05 -4.84 -10.84
C ALA A 32 18.42 -3.43 -10.85
N ALA A 33 18.16 -2.87 -9.65
CA ALA A 33 17.66 -1.51 -9.52
C ALA A 33 18.67 -0.43 -9.95
N THR A 34 19.98 -0.72 -9.83
CA THR A 34 21.05 0.21 -10.23
C THR A 34 21.34 0.14 -11.73
N ASP A 35 21.25 -1.05 -12.33
CA ASP A 35 21.60 -1.28 -13.74
C ASP A 35 20.51 -0.75 -14.70
N ASN A 36 19.24 -0.97 -14.39
CA ASN A 36 18.10 -0.43 -15.15
C ASN A 36 16.88 -0.25 -14.26
N PHE A 37 16.75 0.94 -13.68
CA PHE A 37 15.71 1.25 -12.72
C PHE A 37 14.29 1.17 -13.28
N GLU A 38 14.08 1.54 -14.54
CA GLU A 38 12.76 1.50 -15.17
C GLU A 38 12.32 0.06 -15.48
N GLU A 39 13.21 -0.76 -16.00
CA GLU A 39 12.93 -2.18 -16.23
C GLU A 39 12.77 -2.93 -14.91
N TYR A 40 13.59 -2.63 -13.91
CA TYR A 40 13.46 -3.16 -12.55
C TYR A 40 12.09 -2.83 -11.94
N LYS A 41 11.63 -1.57 -12.04
CA LYS A 41 10.28 -1.18 -11.58
C LYS A 41 9.19 -1.95 -12.30
N LYS A 42 9.31 -2.10 -13.61
CA LYS A 42 8.33 -2.80 -14.44
C LYS A 42 8.24 -4.29 -14.07
N ILE A 43 9.40 -4.93 -13.91
CA ILE A 43 9.48 -6.34 -13.51
C ILE A 43 9.02 -6.51 -12.07
N ARG A 44 9.50 -5.68 -11.14
CA ARG A 44 9.04 -5.68 -9.75
C ARG A 44 7.54 -5.41 -9.64
N GLY A 45 7.04 -4.43 -10.41
CA GLY A 45 5.60 -4.17 -10.53
C GLY A 45 4.81 -5.39 -10.97
N LYS A 46 5.33 -6.17 -11.91
CA LYS A 46 4.63 -7.29 -12.53
C LYS A 46 4.72 -8.61 -11.75
N TYR A 47 5.84 -8.89 -11.09
CA TYR A 47 6.09 -10.22 -10.48
C TYR A 47 6.24 -10.22 -8.96
N PHE A 48 6.81 -9.18 -8.36
CA PHE A 48 7.00 -9.10 -6.91
C PHE A 48 5.82 -8.49 -6.16
N THR A 49 5.00 -7.70 -6.85
CA THR A 49 3.99 -6.89 -6.19
C THR A 49 2.80 -7.69 -5.68
N ASN A 50 2.39 -8.76 -6.33
CA ASN A 50 1.18 -9.47 -5.90
C ASN A 50 1.42 -10.38 -4.69
N VAL A 51 2.49 -11.15 -4.65
CA VAL A 51 2.76 -12.07 -3.53
C VAL A 51 3.25 -11.32 -2.28
N GLU A 52 4.20 -10.38 -2.42
CA GLU A 52 4.67 -9.58 -1.29
C GLU A 52 3.63 -8.58 -0.78
N LYS A 53 2.87 -7.95 -1.68
CA LYS A 53 1.74 -7.07 -1.32
C LYS A 53 0.68 -7.85 -0.54
N ASN A 54 0.27 -9.00 -1.03
CA ASN A 54 -0.74 -9.81 -0.38
C ASN A 54 -0.28 -10.31 0.99
N SER A 55 0.95 -10.80 1.12
CA SER A 55 1.51 -11.25 2.40
C SER A 55 1.64 -10.09 3.41
N CYS A 56 2.09 -8.92 2.96
CA CYS A 56 2.21 -7.76 3.84
C CYS A 56 0.84 -7.19 4.22
N LEU A 57 -0.08 -7.10 3.26
CA LEU A 57 -1.46 -6.66 3.51
C LEU A 57 -2.16 -7.61 4.47
N GLU A 58 -2.05 -8.91 4.27
CA GLU A 58 -2.64 -9.91 5.11
C GLU A 58 -2.18 -9.82 6.58
N LYS A 59 -0.87 -9.58 6.81
CA LYS A 59 -0.34 -9.33 8.15
C LYS A 59 -0.94 -8.09 8.80
N LEU A 60 -1.14 -7.02 8.03
CA LEU A 60 -1.77 -5.80 8.51
C LEU A 60 -3.25 -6.02 8.83
N LEU A 61 -3.98 -6.73 7.97
CA LEU A 61 -5.38 -7.09 8.19
C LEU A 61 -5.55 -7.96 9.45
N TYR A 62 -4.69 -8.96 9.61
CA TYR A 62 -4.67 -9.80 10.81
C TYR A 62 -4.42 -8.96 12.07
N LYS A 63 -3.44 -8.07 12.05
CA LYS A 63 -3.10 -7.23 13.20
C LYS A 63 -4.21 -6.25 13.58
N SER A 64 -4.95 -5.76 12.60
CA SER A 64 -6.01 -4.74 12.78
C SER A 64 -7.41 -5.31 13.07
N GLN A 65 -7.57 -6.64 13.08
CA GLN A 65 -8.89 -7.26 13.28
C GLN A 65 -9.51 -7.00 14.66
N ASP A 66 -8.71 -6.62 15.67
CA ASP A 66 -9.18 -6.20 16.98
C ASP A 66 -9.71 -4.75 17.00
N ALA A 67 -9.83 -4.11 15.82
CA ALA A 67 -10.38 -2.76 15.62
C ALA A 67 -9.61 -1.64 16.32
N ALA A 68 -8.31 -1.81 16.62
CA ALA A 68 -7.47 -0.72 17.09
C ALA A 68 -7.33 0.33 15.98
N HIS A 69 -7.70 1.59 16.26
CA HIS A 69 -7.74 2.66 15.26
C HIS A 69 -6.39 2.90 14.59
N THR A 70 -5.29 2.82 15.34
CA THR A 70 -3.92 2.98 14.80
C THR A 70 -3.57 1.89 13.80
N ASP A 71 -3.94 0.63 14.07
CA ASP A 71 -3.69 -0.48 13.15
C ASP A 71 -4.58 -0.39 11.91
N LEU A 72 -5.84 0.02 12.08
CA LEU A 72 -6.75 0.30 10.96
C LEU A 72 -6.22 1.45 10.08
N ALA A 73 -5.75 2.54 10.69
CA ALA A 73 -5.15 3.65 9.95
C ALA A 73 -3.91 3.21 9.14
N ASN A 74 -3.11 2.27 9.66
CA ASN A 74 -2.00 1.66 8.91
C ASN A 74 -2.48 0.87 7.69
N VAL A 75 -3.56 0.08 7.83
CA VAL A 75 -4.17 -0.64 6.71
C VAL A 75 -4.66 0.34 5.65
N ILE A 76 -5.43 1.36 6.06
CA ILE A 76 -6.00 2.37 5.16
C ILE A 76 -4.89 3.14 4.42
N TYR A 77 -3.85 3.57 5.13
CA TYR A 77 -2.71 4.22 4.52
C TYR A 77 -2.03 3.34 3.47
N ARG A 78 -1.82 2.07 3.78
CA ARG A 78 -1.20 1.13 2.84
C ARG A 78 -2.10 0.79 1.66
N TYR A 79 -3.40 0.75 1.88
CA TYR A 79 -4.38 0.54 0.83
C TYR A 79 -4.30 1.63 -0.24
N PHE A 80 -4.30 2.90 0.16
CA PHE A 80 -4.23 4.03 -0.77
C PHE A 80 -2.81 4.34 -1.23
N ASN A 81 -1.85 4.49 -0.31
CA ASN A 81 -0.54 5.07 -0.61
C ASN A 81 0.60 4.05 -0.69
N GLY A 82 0.37 2.81 -0.25
CA GLY A 82 1.43 1.80 -0.17
C GLY A 82 1.35 0.72 -1.23
N PHE A 83 0.16 0.18 -1.45
CA PHE A 83 -0.03 -0.96 -2.35
C PHE A 83 -0.67 -0.58 -3.68
N GLY A 84 -1.24 0.62 -3.80
CA GLY A 84 -2.00 1.03 -4.98
C GLY A 84 -3.20 0.11 -5.25
N LEU A 85 -3.89 -0.28 -4.18
CA LEU A 85 -5.03 -1.21 -4.24
C LEU A 85 -6.36 -0.49 -4.41
N SER A 86 -6.39 0.84 -4.26
CA SER A 86 -7.62 1.61 -4.44
C SER A 86 -8.15 1.46 -5.87
N GLU A 87 -9.46 1.28 -6.03
CA GLU A 87 -10.12 0.98 -7.31
C GLU A 87 -9.81 2.02 -8.41
N GLU A 88 -9.57 3.27 -8.03
CA GLU A 88 -9.29 4.39 -8.95
C GLU A 88 -7.83 4.84 -8.93
N ASN A 89 -6.88 4.03 -8.41
CA ASN A 89 -5.49 4.45 -8.18
C ASN A 89 -5.41 5.79 -7.43
N ARG A 90 -6.22 5.92 -6.37
CA ARG A 90 -6.27 7.11 -5.54
C ARG A 90 -5.12 7.13 -4.54
N PHE A 91 -4.52 8.29 -4.36
CA PHE A 91 -3.57 8.54 -3.28
C PHE A 91 -4.10 9.67 -2.43
N MET A 92 -3.82 9.64 -1.15
CA MET A 92 -4.33 10.62 -0.20
C MET A 92 -3.23 11.20 0.66
N CYS A 93 -3.34 12.48 0.98
CA CYS A 93 -2.51 13.13 1.98
C CYS A 93 -3.34 14.11 2.83
N TYR A 94 -2.81 14.45 3.99
CA TYR A 94 -3.43 15.38 4.93
C TYR A 94 -2.45 16.47 5.37
N ASN A 95 -2.86 17.72 5.25
CA ASN A 95 -2.11 18.86 5.77
C ASN A 95 -2.67 19.27 7.13
N ILE A 96 -1.92 19.02 8.20
CA ILE A 96 -2.35 19.32 9.58
C ILE A 96 -2.53 20.82 9.79
N SER A 97 -1.64 21.67 9.25
CA SER A 97 -1.65 23.10 9.44
C SER A 97 -2.91 23.76 8.86
N LYS A 98 -3.38 23.25 7.73
CA LYS A 98 -4.56 23.74 7.03
C LYS A 98 -5.81 22.90 7.30
N LYS A 99 -5.66 21.77 8.00
CA LYS A 99 -6.71 20.76 8.24
C LYS A 99 -7.38 20.30 6.94
N LEU A 100 -6.57 20.15 5.88
CA LEU A 100 -7.02 19.89 4.52
C LEU A 100 -6.62 18.50 4.07
N TRP A 101 -7.57 17.74 3.57
CA TRP A 101 -7.34 16.51 2.84
C TRP A 101 -7.15 16.78 1.36
N CYS A 102 -6.21 16.09 0.74
CA CYS A 102 -6.00 16.11 -0.70
C CYS A 102 -6.01 14.68 -1.23
N GLU A 103 -6.69 14.49 -2.35
CA GLU A 103 -6.82 13.22 -3.04
C GLU A 103 -6.26 13.35 -4.46
N TYR A 104 -5.34 12.46 -4.83
CA TYR A 104 -4.93 12.30 -6.22
C TYR A 104 -5.84 11.27 -6.90
N LYS A 105 -6.48 11.68 -7.99
CA LYS A 105 -7.31 10.81 -8.83
C LYS A 105 -6.51 10.37 -10.05
N GLY A 106 -6.10 9.10 -10.08
CA GLY A 106 -5.31 8.52 -11.16
C GLY A 106 -6.00 8.59 -12.51
N ASN A 107 -7.32 8.45 -12.55
CA ASN A 107 -8.12 8.55 -13.78
C ASN A 107 -8.23 9.97 -14.33
N GLN A 108 -7.92 11.00 -13.54
CA GLN A 108 -7.94 12.42 -13.92
C GLN A 108 -6.55 13.06 -13.89
N HIS A 109 -5.52 12.31 -13.49
CA HIS A 109 -4.13 12.75 -13.37
C HIS A 109 -3.93 14.04 -12.58
N LYS A 110 -4.79 14.28 -11.55
CA LYS A 110 -4.74 15.51 -10.74
C LYS A 110 -5.02 15.28 -9.28
N TRP A 111 -4.50 16.20 -8.47
CA TRP A 111 -4.85 16.35 -7.07
C TRP A 111 -6.13 17.17 -6.91
N ILE A 112 -6.99 16.74 -6.01
CA ILE A 112 -8.24 17.43 -5.66
C ILE A 112 -8.21 17.70 -4.16
N GLU A 113 -8.42 18.95 -3.79
CA GLU A 113 -8.60 19.33 -2.39
C GLU A 113 -10.03 18.98 -1.94
N ASP A 114 -10.17 18.36 -0.77
CA ASP A 114 -11.44 18.12 -0.13
C ASP A 114 -11.87 19.42 0.57
N THR A 115 -12.55 20.28 -0.16
CA THR A 115 -12.96 21.63 0.29
C THR A 115 -14.32 21.66 0.97
N GLU A 116 -15.09 20.58 0.89
CA GLU A 116 -16.39 20.49 1.55
C GLU A 116 -16.19 20.29 3.06
N ASP A 117 -16.27 21.36 3.81
CA ASP A 117 -16.15 21.45 5.28
C ASP A 117 -14.85 20.93 5.89
N ASN A 118 -13.81 20.70 5.09
CA ASN A 118 -12.51 20.14 5.51
C ASN A 118 -12.61 18.88 6.38
N ALA A 119 -13.71 18.14 6.28
CA ALA A 119 -14.05 17.07 7.20
C ALA A 119 -13.43 15.72 6.85
N GLY A 120 -12.60 15.63 5.81
CA GLY A 120 -12.06 14.37 5.31
C GLY A 120 -13.14 13.47 4.71
N HIS A 121 -14.08 14.06 4.02
CA HIS A 121 -15.22 13.37 3.44
C HIS A 121 -14.78 12.34 2.40
N CYS A 122 -13.77 12.66 1.58
CA CYS A 122 -13.23 11.79 0.57
C CYS A 122 -12.71 10.45 1.16
N ILE A 123 -11.95 10.48 2.26
CA ILE A 123 -11.44 9.27 2.90
C ILE A 123 -12.50 8.60 3.78
N ARG A 124 -13.34 9.39 4.46
CA ARG A 124 -14.38 8.87 5.35
C ARG A 124 -15.41 8.01 4.61
N GLN A 125 -15.76 8.38 3.38
CA GLN A 125 -16.65 7.61 2.52
C GLN A 125 -16.09 6.22 2.17
N THR A 126 -14.77 6.06 2.21
CA THR A 126 -14.16 4.76 1.89
C THR A 126 -14.26 3.74 3.01
N PHE A 127 -14.52 4.18 4.26
CA PHE A 127 -14.50 3.29 5.42
C PHE A 127 -15.64 2.25 5.39
N ASP A 128 -16.83 2.65 4.96
CA ASP A 128 -17.99 1.76 4.84
C ASP A 128 -18.21 1.22 3.42
N THR A 129 -17.31 1.51 2.50
CA THR A 129 -17.30 1.02 1.12
C THR A 129 -16.05 0.17 0.86
N GLU A 130 -14.97 0.77 0.41
CA GLU A 130 -13.74 0.06 -0.01
C GLU A 130 -13.06 -0.70 1.15
N ILE A 131 -12.91 -0.04 2.31
CA ILE A 131 -12.29 -0.68 3.47
C ILE A 131 -13.19 -1.78 4.06
N TYR A 132 -14.51 -1.54 4.08
CA TYR A 132 -15.47 -2.58 4.45
C TYR A 132 -15.36 -3.79 3.52
N LYS A 133 -15.33 -3.59 2.19
CA LYS A 133 -15.16 -4.63 1.18
C LYS A 133 -13.86 -5.41 1.38
N LEU A 134 -12.75 -4.72 1.64
CA LEU A 134 -11.45 -5.32 1.90
C LEU A 134 -11.49 -6.32 3.06
N TYR A 135 -12.20 -6.02 4.16
CA TYR A 135 -12.30 -6.93 5.29
C TYR A 135 -13.36 -8.01 5.10
N VAL A 136 -14.56 -7.63 4.64
CA VAL A 136 -15.73 -8.52 4.65
C VAL A 136 -15.80 -9.41 3.42
N ILE A 137 -15.23 -8.98 2.31
CA ILE A 137 -15.18 -9.79 1.09
C ILE A 137 -13.80 -10.41 0.93
N ASP A 138 -12.77 -9.60 0.72
CA ASP A 138 -11.46 -10.12 0.32
C ASP A 138 -10.77 -10.91 1.45
N TYR A 139 -10.68 -10.33 2.64
CA TYR A 139 -10.02 -11.01 3.75
C TYR A 139 -10.85 -12.16 4.31
N MET A 140 -12.18 -12.03 4.36
CA MET A 140 -13.04 -13.13 4.78
C MET A 140 -12.93 -14.33 3.82
N ASN A 141 -12.85 -14.12 2.52
CA ASN A 141 -12.62 -15.18 1.53
C ASN A 141 -11.27 -15.88 1.78
N THR A 142 -10.21 -15.10 2.04
CA THR A 142 -8.89 -15.65 2.40
C THR A 142 -8.96 -16.53 3.66
N LEU A 143 -9.72 -16.10 4.69
CA LEU A 143 -9.93 -16.89 5.90
C LEU A 143 -10.76 -18.16 5.62
N GLN A 144 -11.72 -18.12 4.71
CA GLN A 144 -12.49 -19.30 4.30
C GLN A 144 -11.63 -20.33 3.59
N GLU A 145 -10.75 -19.89 2.66
CA GLU A 145 -9.81 -20.78 1.97
C GLU A 145 -8.83 -21.44 2.96
N LYS A 146 -8.31 -20.67 3.91
CA LYS A 146 -7.44 -21.22 4.97
C LYS A 146 -8.17 -22.21 5.88
N HIS A 147 -9.44 -21.93 6.18
CA HIS A 147 -10.26 -22.82 6.98
C HIS A 147 -10.51 -24.15 6.27
N ALA A 148 -10.79 -24.12 4.96
CA ALA A 148 -10.95 -25.33 4.15
C ALA A 148 -9.69 -26.19 4.17
N LYS A 149 -8.49 -25.58 4.01
CA LYS A 149 -7.22 -26.29 4.13
C LYS A 149 -7.00 -26.88 5.52
N ALA A 150 -7.30 -26.13 6.58
CA ALA A 150 -7.16 -26.64 7.94
C ALA A 150 -8.11 -27.83 8.24
N ILE A 151 -9.25 -27.93 7.54
CA ILE A 151 -10.12 -29.10 7.58
C ILE A 151 -9.49 -30.28 6.85
N GLU A 152 -8.92 -30.05 5.64
CA GLU A 152 -8.23 -31.09 4.88
C GLU A 152 -7.00 -31.66 5.61
N ASP A 153 -6.29 -30.78 6.34
CA ASP A 153 -5.09 -31.11 7.12
C ASP A 153 -5.41 -31.67 8.53
N ASP A 154 -6.70 -31.77 8.91
CA ASP A 154 -7.20 -32.17 10.22
C ASP A 154 -6.61 -31.35 11.41
N ASP A 155 -6.31 -30.04 11.15
CA ASP A 155 -5.75 -29.12 12.14
C ASP A 155 -6.86 -28.37 12.90
N GLU A 156 -7.41 -29.02 13.94
CA GLU A 156 -8.49 -28.46 14.79
C GLU A 156 -8.07 -27.13 15.45
N GLN A 157 -6.79 -26.98 15.81
CA GLN A 157 -6.31 -25.77 16.46
C GLN A 157 -6.35 -24.57 15.52
N GLN A 158 -5.96 -24.77 14.27
CA GLN A 158 -6.00 -23.73 13.24
C GLN A 158 -7.44 -23.41 12.84
N GLN A 159 -8.32 -24.39 12.72
CA GLN A 159 -9.75 -24.18 12.46
C GLN A 159 -10.37 -23.26 13.52
N LYS A 160 -10.13 -23.53 14.82
CA LYS A 160 -10.64 -22.71 15.92
C LYS A 160 -10.12 -21.26 15.86
N ARG A 161 -8.84 -21.07 15.60
CA ARG A 161 -8.24 -19.72 15.45
C ARG A 161 -8.89 -18.94 14.30
N ILE A 162 -9.08 -19.57 13.16
CA ILE A 162 -9.71 -18.94 12.01
C ILE A 162 -11.17 -18.55 12.31
N GLU A 163 -11.92 -19.37 13.02
CA GLU A 163 -13.28 -19.01 13.45
C GLU A 163 -13.30 -17.82 14.42
N GLU A 164 -12.36 -17.74 15.35
CA GLU A 164 -12.18 -16.56 16.22
C GLU A 164 -11.88 -15.30 15.39
N ASP A 165 -11.01 -15.39 14.39
CA ASP A 165 -10.68 -14.28 13.49
C ASP A 165 -11.89 -13.83 12.65
N LYS A 166 -12.68 -14.75 12.12
CA LYS A 166 -13.95 -14.43 11.43
C LYS A 166 -14.93 -13.67 12.32
N ILE A 167 -15.03 -14.06 13.61
CA ILE A 167 -15.88 -13.36 14.59
C ILE A 167 -15.39 -11.92 14.80
N LYS A 168 -14.06 -11.70 14.91
CA LYS A 168 -13.46 -10.38 15.07
C LYS A 168 -13.75 -9.51 13.85
N ILE A 169 -13.57 -10.03 12.64
CA ILE A 169 -13.90 -9.31 11.39
C ILE A 169 -15.39 -8.93 11.34
N GLY A 170 -16.28 -9.82 11.75
CA GLY A 170 -17.70 -9.51 11.85
C GLY A 170 -18.04 -8.36 12.82
N LYS A 171 -17.30 -8.25 13.93
CA LYS A 171 -17.42 -7.12 14.88
C LYS A 171 -16.88 -5.83 14.25
N LEU A 172 -15.69 -5.87 13.64
CA LEU A 172 -15.09 -4.74 12.95
C LEU A 172 -16.02 -4.22 11.84
N ALA A 173 -16.60 -5.09 11.04
CA ALA A 173 -17.54 -4.74 9.99
C ALA A 173 -18.74 -3.91 10.51
N LYS A 174 -19.25 -4.25 11.69
CA LYS A 174 -20.30 -3.45 12.34
C LYS A 174 -19.79 -2.08 12.80
N GLN A 175 -18.57 -2.00 13.33
CA GLN A 175 -17.96 -0.75 13.80
C GLN A 175 -17.69 0.23 12.64
N LEU A 176 -17.24 -0.26 11.48
CA LEU A 176 -17.02 0.56 10.29
C LEU A 176 -18.31 1.27 9.79
N LYS A 177 -19.48 0.79 10.17
CA LYS A 177 -20.78 1.42 9.88
C LYS A 177 -21.21 2.44 10.92
N ILE A 178 -20.54 2.53 12.07
CA ILE A 178 -20.89 3.45 13.17
C ILE A 178 -20.18 4.78 12.95
N THR A 179 -20.95 5.88 12.92
CA THR A 179 -20.42 7.23 12.68
C THR A 179 -19.31 7.61 13.66
N GLY A 180 -19.53 7.48 14.97
CA GLY A 180 -18.54 7.85 15.98
C GLY A 180 -17.23 7.06 15.88
N PHE A 181 -17.29 5.78 15.48
CA PHE A 181 -16.11 4.98 15.21
C PHE A 181 -15.33 5.51 14.00
N ARG A 182 -16.03 5.83 12.91
CA ARG A 182 -15.43 6.41 11.70
C ARG A 182 -14.80 7.78 11.97
N ASP A 183 -15.40 8.61 12.81
CA ASP A 183 -14.87 9.92 13.17
C ASP A 183 -13.56 9.79 13.97
N THR A 184 -13.48 8.83 14.89
CA THR A 184 -12.24 8.56 15.63
C THR A 184 -11.17 7.96 14.73
N LEU A 185 -11.54 7.06 13.84
CA LEU A 185 -10.64 6.47 12.84
C LEU A 185 -10.10 7.53 11.89
N LEU A 186 -10.93 8.50 11.47
CA LEU A 186 -10.51 9.64 10.63
C LEU A 186 -9.42 10.48 11.30
N LYS A 187 -9.51 10.71 12.61
CA LYS A 187 -8.47 11.42 13.37
C LYS A 187 -7.14 10.67 13.36
N GLU A 188 -7.16 9.34 13.53
CA GLU A 188 -5.95 8.53 13.41
C GLU A 188 -5.39 8.54 11.98
N CYS A 189 -6.25 8.45 10.98
CA CYS A 189 -5.85 8.58 9.58
C CYS A 189 -5.19 9.94 9.32
N SER A 190 -5.70 11.05 9.87
CA SER A 190 -5.11 12.37 9.66
C SER A 190 -3.66 12.46 10.14
N ASN A 191 -3.32 11.80 11.26
CA ASN A 191 -1.94 11.70 11.73
C ASN A 191 -1.07 10.85 10.79
N LYS A 192 -1.63 9.75 10.28
CA LYS A 192 -0.88 8.80 9.44
C LYS A 192 -0.63 9.32 8.03
N PHE A 193 -1.59 10.03 7.44
CA PHE A 193 -1.52 10.59 6.11
C PHE A 193 -0.86 11.97 6.07
N HIS A 194 -0.35 12.45 7.22
CA HIS A 194 0.26 13.77 7.30
C HIS A 194 1.44 13.93 6.36
N LEU A 195 1.33 14.89 5.47
CA LEU A 195 2.42 15.39 4.64
C LEU A 195 2.53 16.91 4.86
N LYS A 196 3.63 17.34 5.48
CA LYS A 196 3.81 18.72 5.96
C LYS A 196 3.63 19.77 4.86
N GLU A 197 4.06 19.44 3.65
CA GLU A 197 4.12 20.37 2.51
C GLU A 197 3.23 19.92 1.34
N CYS A 198 2.18 19.13 1.63
CA CYS A 198 1.33 18.55 0.57
C CYS A 198 0.89 19.57 -0.48
N ARG A 199 0.41 20.76 -0.05
CA ARG A 199 -0.04 21.80 -0.99
C ARG A 199 1.12 22.59 -1.60
N GLU A 200 2.22 22.74 -0.88
CA GLU A 200 3.40 23.48 -1.36
C GLU A 200 4.16 22.72 -2.44
N LEU A 201 3.95 21.40 -2.50
CA LEU A 201 4.51 20.52 -3.53
C LEU A 201 3.66 20.48 -4.80
N LEU A 202 2.39 20.91 -4.72
CA LEU A 202 1.52 20.97 -5.90
C LEU A 202 1.97 22.14 -6.80
N ASP A 203 1.99 21.89 -8.10
CA ASP A 203 2.34 22.87 -9.15
C ASP A 203 3.74 23.49 -9.02
N THR A 204 4.65 22.84 -8.30
CA THR A 204 6.04 23.32 -8.16
C THR A 204 6.94 22.95 -9.34
N ASN A 205 6.58 21.94 -10.09
CA ASN A 205 7.36 21.51 -11.25
C ASN A 205 6.87 22.23 -12.51
N LEU A 206 7.61 23.27 -12.91
CA LEU A 206 7.30 24.11 -14.07
C LEU A 206 7.48 23.39 -15.42
N ASP A 207 8.18 22.26 -15.42
CA ASP A 207 8.41 21.44 -16.62
C ASP A 207 7.27 20.46 -16.91
N LEU A 208 6.23 20.44 -16.08
CA LEU A 208 5.08 19.56 -16.25
C LEU A 208 3.80 20.34 -16.53
N LEU A 209 3.16 20.06 -17.65
CA LEU A 209 1.84 20.59 -17.99
C LEU A 209 0.77 19.52 -17.76
N GLY A 210 -0.15 19.76 -16.82
CA GLY A 210 -1.26 18.85 -16.51
C GLY A 210 -2.41 18.94 -17.50
N PHE A 211 -2.88 17.78 -17.97
CA PHE A 211 -4.07 17.63 -18.81
C PHE A 211 -5.01 16.61 -18.14
N SER A 212 -6.27 16.59 -18.52
CA SER A 212 -7.26 15.66 -18.00
C SER A 212 -6.96 14.17 -18.31
N ASN A 213 -6.11 13.91 -19.29
CA ASN A 213 -5.72 12.58 -19.76
C ASN A 213 -4.23 12.27 -19.58
N GLY A 214 -3.49 13.10 -18.85
CA GLY A 214 -2.07 12.87 -18.60
C GLY A 214 -1.29 14.14 -18.31
N VAL A 215 0.01 14.04 -18.42
CA VAL A 215 0.97 15.12 -18.19
C VAL A 215 1.94 15.20 -19.36
N TYR A 216 2.15 16.41 -19.90
CA TYR A 216 3.20 16.67 -20.85
C TYR A 216 4.46 17.13 -20.12
N ASP A 217 5.54 16.42 -20.33
CA ASP A 217 6.85 16.67 -19.76
C ASP A 217 7.62 17.54 -20.76
N LEU A 218 7.81 18.82 -20.44
CA LEU A 218 8.46 19.83 -21.30
C LEU A 218 9.95 19.54 -21.48
N GLU A 219 10.61 19.03 -20.44
CA GLU A 219 12.04 18.71 -20.48
C GLU A 219 12.33 17.58 -21.47
N ASN A 220 11.51 16.52 -21.44
CA ASN A 220 11.70 15.34 -22.27
C ASN A 220 10.87 15.37 -23.56
N GLY A 221 9.97 16.32 -23.74
CA GLY A 221 9.09 16.44 -24.90
C GLY A 221 8.11 15.27 -25.06
N ILE A 222 7.70 14.63 -23.95
CA ILE A 222 6.86 13.44 -23.97
C ILE A 222 5.54 13.64 -23.22
N PHE A 223 4.48 13.01 -23.72
CA PHE A 223 3.21 12.89 -23.01
C PHE A 223 3.19 11.56 -22.25
N ARG A 224 2.85 11.59 -20.98
CA ARG A 224 2.82 10.42 -20.11
C ARG A 224 1.70 10.48 -19.07
N ASP A 225 1.45 9.39 -18.41
CA ASP A 225 0.53 9.36 -17.26
C ASP A 225 1.04 10.26 -16.13
N GLY A 226 0.12 10.99 -15.51
CA GLY A 226 0.40 11.74 -14.29
C GLY A 226 0.72 10.77 -13.14
N ARG A 227 1.53 11.23 -12.20
CA ARG A 227 1.92 10.50 -10.98
C ARG A 227 1.59 11.35 -9.76
N PRO A 228 1.16 10.71 -8.62
CA PRO A 228 0.95 11.41 -7.37
C PRO A 228 2.22 11.94 -6.76
#